data_3906b9b9a82da5fd60efc9152fb99271
#
_entry.id   3906b9b9a82da5fd60efc9152fb99271
#
_cell.length_a   1.000
_cell.length_b   1.000
_cell.length_c   1.000
_cell.angle_alpha   90.00
_cell.angle_beta   90.00
_cell.angle_gamma   90.00
#
_symmetry.space_group_name_H-M   'P 1'
#
loop_
_entity.id
_entity.type
_entity.pdbx_description
1 polymer ?
#
loop_
_entity_poly.entity_id
_entity_poly.type
_entity_poly.pdbx_seq_one_letter_code
_entity_poly.pdbx_strand_id
1 'polypeptide(L)'
;PLDLAYFIAEIIAKPIEQSRTNVYELVGPKTYNSIDISRAFSSVLNKEVFLQSIPRVKWKETLLSVGFTSNSADNLIDMTQAVVDGFTTPEFPSKTISLKTTIDDYLRQEMGLITTTR
;
A
#
# COMPACT_ATOMS: atom_id res chain seq x y z
N PRO A 1 -1.86 -1.35 8.27
CA PRO A 1 -2.90 -0.39 8.63
C PRO A 1 -3.97 -0.97 9.54
N LEU A 2 -4.48 -0.14 10.44
CA LEU A 2 -5.43 -0.57 11.48
C LEU A 2 -6.79 -0.99 10.90
N ASP A 3 -7.26 -0.34 9.86
CA ASP A 3 -8.53 -0.69 9.20
C ASP A 3 -8.52 -2.10 8.63
N LEU A 4 -7.42 -2.53 8.05
CA LEU A 4 -7.22 -3.92 7.60
C LEU A 4 -7.25 -4.88 8.80
N ALA A 5 -6.57 -4.55 9.89
CA ALA A 5 -6.54 -5.36 11.11
C ALA A 5 -7.94 -5.51 11.72
N TYR A 6 -8.73 -4.44 11.78
CA TYR A 6 -10.12 -4.49 12.24
C TYR A 6 -11.00 -5.35 11.36
N PHE A 7 -10.87 -5.25 10.04
CA PHE A 7 -11.59 -6.10 9.10
C PHE A 7 -11.29 -7.59 9.34
N ILE A 8 -10.01 -7.95 9.48
CA ILE A 8 -9.58 -9.33 9.76
C ILE A 8 -10.17 -9.81 11.10
N ALA A 9 -10.12 -8.98 12.14
CA ALA A 9 -10.67 -9.32 13.45
C ALA A 9 -12.18 -9.57 13.40
N GLU A 10 -12.93 -8.77 12.66
CA GLU A 10 -14.38 -8.97 12.46
C GLU A 10 -14.69 -10.28 11.75
N ILE A 11 -13.90 -10.67 10.74
CA ILE A 11 -14.06 -11.94 10.03
C ILE A 11 -13.78 -13.13 10.97
N ILE A 12 -12.71 -13.05 11.75
CA ILE A 12 -12.34 -14.11 12.70
C ILE A 12 -13.39 -14.28 13.81
N ALA A 13 -14.02 -13.19 14.24
CA ALA A 13 -15.04 -13.21 15.28
C ALA A 13 -16.40 -13.80 14.83
N LYS A 14 -16.64 -13.92 13.53
CA LYS A 14 -17.86 -14.52 12.98
C LYS A 14 -17.80 -16.04 13.07
N PRO A 15 -18.99 -16.73 13.26
CA PRO A 15 -19.06 -18.17 13.18
C PRO A 15 -18.51 -18.67 11.84
N ILE A 16 -17.61 -19.64 11.88
CA ILE A 16 -17.03 -20.23 10.67
C ILE A 16 -18.05 -21.19 10.06
N GLU A 17 -18.55 -20.86 8.88
CA GLU A 17 -19.21 -21.85 8.02
C GLU A 17 -18.11 -22.77 7.46
N GLN A 18 -18.05 -23.98 7.98
CA GLN A 18 -16.96 -24.95 7.75
C GLN A 18 -16.82 -25.44 6.29
N SER A 19 -17.67 -25.00 5.38
CA SER A 19 -17.75 -25.60 4.05
C SER A 19 -17.20 -24.75 2.90
N ARG A 20 -16.72 -23.50 3.15
CA ARG A 20 -16.31 -22.60 2.07
C ARG A 20 -15.02 -21.83 2.41
N THR A 21 -14.09 -21.84 1.44
CA THR A 21 -13.02 -20.85 1.40
C THR A 21 -13.58 -19.53 0.90
N ASN A 22 -13.44 -18.48 1.69
CA ASN A 22 -13.81 -17.12 1.28
C ASN A 22 -12.56 -16.32 0.96
N VAL A 23 -12.57 -15.65 -0.19
CA VAL A 23 -11.53 -14.73 -0.61
C VAL A 23 -12.09 -13.32 -0.58
N TYR A 24 -11.40 -12.41 0.09
CA TYR A 24 -11.76 -11.00 0.19
C TYR A 24 -10.71 -10.16 -0.50
N GLU A 25 -11.12 -9.35 -1.47
CA GLU A 25 -10.27 -8.35 -2.10
C GLU A 25 -10.55 -6.99 -1.46
N LEU A 26 -9.55 -6.44 -0.78
CA LEU A 26 -9.67 -5.19 -0.05
C LEU A 26 -8.91 -4.09 -0.81
N VAL A 27 -9.55 -2.94 -0.94
CA VAL A 27 -8.96 -1.77 -1.58
C VAL A 27 -9.05 -0.56 -0.67
N GLY A 28 -8.20 0.43 -0.90
CA GLY A 28 -8.30 1.72 -0.23
C GLY A 28 -9.44 2.57 -0.78
N PRO A 29 -9.70 3.75 -0.19
CA PRO A 29 -10.81 4.62 -0.57
C PRO A 29 -10.65 5.20 -1.98
N LYS A 30 -9.42 5.27 -2.49
CA LYS A 30 -9.10 5.74 -3.85
C LYS A 30 -7.81 5.12 -4.35
N THR A 31 -7.61 5.17 -5.66
CA THR A 31 -6.35 4.81 -6.31
C THR A 31 -5.37 5.97 -6.23
N TYR A 32 -4.12 5.68 -5.90
CA TYR A 32 -3.04 6.66 -5.80
C TYR A 32 -1.99 6.40 -6.87
N ASN A 33 -1.49 7.46 -7.46
CA ASN A 33 -0.27 7.44 -8.27
C ASN A 33 0.91 8.06 -7.50
N SER A 34 2.10 8.01 -8.08
CA SER A 34 3.31 8.54 -7.42
C SER A 34 3.22 10.05 -7.11
N ILE A 35 2.50 10.82 -7.93
CA ILE A 35 2.28 12.25 -7.71
C ILE A 35 1.39 12.47 -6.50
N ASP A 36 0.33 11.68 -6.35
CA ASP A 36 -0.56 11.74 -5.19
C ASP A 36 0.19 11.43 -3.90
N ILE A 37 1.08 10.44 -3.95
CA ILE A 37 1.94 10.05 -2.82
C ILE A 37 2.89 11.20 -2.44
N SER A 38 3.58 11.81 -3.42
CA SER A 38 4.47 12.94 -3.13
C SER A 38 3.74 14.15 -2.54
N ARG A 39 2.52 14.42 -3.01
CA ARG A 39 1.65 15.47 -2.45
C ARG A 39 1.22 15.16 -1.02
N ALA A 40 0.85 13.91 -0.72
CA ALA A 40 0.50 13.49 0.63
C ALA A 40 1.67 13.70 1.60
N PHE A 41 2.89 13.28 1.22
CA PHE A 41 4.09 13.54 2.01
C PHE A 41 4.37 15.04 2.17
N SER A 42 4.23 15.82 1.10
CA SER A 42 4.43 17.27 1.17
C SER A 42 3.46 17.94 2.15
N SER A 43 2.19 17.54 2.11
CA SER A 43 1.16 18.03 3.02
C SER A 43 1.44 17.67 4.48
N VAL A 44 1.76 16.41 4.73
CA VAL A 44 1.97 15.90 6.09
C VAL A 44 3.25 16.44 6.72
N LEU A 45 4.32 16.54 5.94
CA LEU A 45 5.60 17.06 6.41
C LEU A 45 5.70 18.59 6.41
N ASN A 46 4.73 19.27 5.83
CA ASN A 46 4.72 20.73 5.61
C ASN A 46 6.01 21.23 4.93
N LYS A 47 6.46 20.46 3.95
CA LYS A 47 7.62 20.80 3.10
C LYS A 47 7.47 20.18 1.73
N GLU A 48 8.12 20.75 0.74
CA GLU A 48 8.07 20.22 -0.62
C GLU A 48 8.81 18.89 -0.74
N VAL A 49 8.11 17.88 -1.24
CA VAL A 49 8.64 16.54 -1.51
C VAL A 49 8.57 16.29 -3.00
N PHE A 50 9.73 16.17 -3.63
CA PHE A 50 9.84 15.98 -5.07
C PHE A 50 9.80 14.52 -5.47
N LEU A 51 9.18 14.28 -6.61
CA LEU A 51 9.21 12.99 -7.26
C LEU A 51 10.45 12.87 -8.13
N GLN A 52 11.24 11.82 -7.89
CA GLN A 52 12.36 11.48 -8.75
C GLN A 52 12.07 10.21 -9.54
N SER A 53 12.02 10.33 -10.86
CA SER A 53 11.87 9.18 -11.75
C SER A 53 13.23 8.52 -11.98
N ILE A 54 13.29 7.21 -11.75
CA ILE A 54 14.48 6.40 -11.96
C ILE A 54 14.25 5.46 -13.14
N PRO A 55 15.07 5.53 -14.21
CA PRO A 55 14.95 4.61 -15.34
C PRO A 55 15.09 3.15 -14.89
N ARG A 56 14.34 2.25 -15.49
CA ARG A 56 14.32 0.83 -15.11
C ARG A 56 15.71 0.19 -15.05
N VAL A 57 16.56 0.52 -16.01
CA VAL A 57 17.93 -0.01 -16.08
C VAL A 57 18.79 0.33 -14.85
N LYS A 58 18.40 1.36 -14.08
CA LYS A 58 19.04 1.80 -12.85
C LYS A 58 18.36 1.32 -11.56
N TRP A 59 17.24 0.63 -11.64
CA TRP A 59 16.49 0.24 -10.44
C TRP A 59 17.34 -0.62 -9.50
N LYS A 60 17.99 -1.65 -10.03
CA LYS A 60 18.81 -2.55 -9.22
C LYS A 60 19.97 -1.82 -8.55
N GLU A 61 20.71 -1.04 -9.30
CA GLU A 61 21.82 -0.24 -8.78
C GLU A 61 21.35 0.70 -7.65
N THR A 62 20.24 1.39 -7.87
CA THR A 62 19.66 2.30 -6.88
C THR A 62 19.26 1.55 -5.60
N LEU A 63 18.57 0.41 -5.73
CA LEU A 63 18.15 -0.39 -4.56
C LEU A 63 19.36 -0.92 -3.78
N LEU A 64 20.41 -1.39 -4.46
CA LEU A 64 21.64 -1.82 -3.80
C LEU A 64 22.31 -0.66 -3.05
N SER A 65 22.32 0.54 -3.64
CA SER A 65 22.94 1.74 -3.02
C SER A 65 22.24 2.19 -1.74
N VAL A 66 20.95 1.89 -1.57
CA VAL A 66 20.18 2.21 -0.36
C VAL A 66 20.09 1.03 0.62
N GLY A 67 20.86 -0.03 0.40
CA GLY A 67 21.06 -1.11 1.37
C GLY A 67 20.26 -2.40 1.12
N PHE A 68 19.56 -2.53 0.00
CA PHE A 68 18.92 -3.80 -0.36
C PHE A 68 19.96 -4.85 -0.73
N THR A 69 19.73 -6.10 -0.37
CA THR A 69 20.49 -7.24 -0.91
C THR A 69 20.11 -7.46 -2.37
N SER A 70 20.97 -8.15 -3.14
CA SER A 70 20.68 -8.44 -4.55
C SER A 70 19.35 -9.18 -4.73
N ASN A 71 19.08 -10.20 -3.90
CA ASN A 71 17.84 -10.96 -3.97
C ASN A 71 16.60 -10.11 -3.62
N SER A 72 16.69 -9.28 -2.58
CA SER A 72 15.59 -8.37 -2.21
C SER A 72 15.33 -7.33 -3.29
N ALA A 73 16.38 -6.81 -3.91
CA ALA A 73 16.26 -5.87 -5.02
C ALA A 73 15.57 -6.51 -6.24
N ASP A 74 15.96 -7.73 -6.62
CA ASP A 74 15.35 -8.45 -7.72
C ASP A 74 13.85 -8.72 -7.45
N ASN A 75 13.50 -9.19 -6.26
CA ASN A 75 12.10 -9.39 -5.87
C ASN A 75 11.27 -8.11 -5.93
N LEU A 76 11.81 -6.99 -5.46
CA LEU A 76 11.11 -5.70 -5.50
C LEU A 76 10.93 -5.19 -6.93
N ILE A 77 11.91 -5.42 -7.80
CA ILE A 77 11.84 -5.09 -9.23
C ILE A 77 10.72 -5.89 -9.89
N ASP A 78 10.66 -7.21 -9.65
CA ASP A 78 9.64 -8.08 -10.21
C ASP A 78 8.23 -7.71 -9.72
N MET A 79 8.08 -7.41 -8.43
CA MET A 79 6.82 -6.90 -7.86
C MET A 79 6.41 -5.58 -8.53
N THR A 80 7.33 -4.65 -8.69
CA THR A 80 7.05 -3.36 -9.34
C THR A 80 6.66 -3.55 -10.80
N GLN A 81 7.33 -4.45 -11.51
CA GLN A 81 6.98 -4.77 -12.88
C GLN A 81 5.57 -5.38 -12.98
N ALA A 82 5.21 -6.28 -12.07
CA ALA A 82 3.85 -6.84 -12.02
C ALA A 82 2.76 -5.78 -11.82
N VAL A 83 3.05 -4.74 -11.04
CA VAL A 83 2.15 -3.58 -10.89
C VAL A 83 2.03 -2.81 -12.20
N VAL A 84 3.15 -2.52 -12.87
CA VAL A 84 3.17 -1.81 -14.16
C VAL A 84 2.40 -2.58 -15.23
N ASP A 85 2.53 -3.90 -15.25
CA ASP A 85 1.86 -4.79 -16.20
C ASP A 85 0.38 -5.06 -15.87
N GLY A 86 -0.12 -4.51 -14.75
CA GLY A 86 -1.52 -4.61 -14.36
C GLY A 86 -1.92 -5.92 -13.67
N PHE A 87 -0.97 -6.78 -13.30
CA PHE A 87 -1.26 -8.06 -12.64
C PHE A 87 -1.74 -7.95 -11.19
N THR A 88 -1.71 -6.76 -10.61
CA THR A 88 -2.11 -6.52 -9.22
C THR A 88 -3.49 -5.85 -9.09
N THR A 89 -4.23 -5.76 -10.19
CA THR A 89 -5.61 -5.27 -10.16
C THR A 89 -6.54 -6.32 -9.54
N PRO A 90 -7.61 -5.91 -8.86
CA PRO A 90 -8.59 -6.84 -8.30
C PRO A 90 -9.16 -7.77 -9.36
N GLU A 91 -9.28 -9.05 -9.05
CA GLU A 91 -9.87 -10.05 -9.96
C GLU A 91 -11.37 -9.80 -10.17
N PHE A 92 -12.05 -9.37 -9.10
CA PHE A 92 -13.48 -9.05 -9.12
C PHE A 92 -13.74 -7.61 -8.66
N PRO A 93 -13.52 -6.59 -9.51
CA PRO A 93 -13.65 -5.18 -9.12
C PRO A 93 -14.99 -4.80 -8.51
N SER A 94 -16.08 -5.46 -8.93
CA SER A 94 -17.44 -5.23 -8.40
C SER A 94 -17.67 -5.83 -7.00
N LYS A 95 -16.76 -6.68 -6.52
CA LYS A 95 -16.86 -7.35 -5.22
C LYS A 95 -15.81 -6.90 -4.23
N THR A 96 -15.01 -5.90 -4.56
CA THR A 96 -14.01 -5.35 -3.67
C THR A 96 -14.68 -4.65 -2.48
N ILE A 97 -14.03 -4.75 -1.33
CA ILE A 97 -14.44 -4.05 -0.10
C ILE A 97 -13.51 -2.86 0.08
N SER A 98 -14.07 -1.66 0.07
CA SER A 98 -13.30 -0.43 0.26
C SER A 98 -13.09 -0.13 1.75
N LEU A 99 -11.84 -0.02 2.15
CA LEU A 99 -11.43 0.46 3.46
C LEU A 99 -11.32 1.99 3.46
N LYS A 100 -11.26 2.61 4.64
CA LYS A 100 -11.47 4.05 4.79
C LYS A 100 -10.18 4.87 4.96
N THR A 101 -9.09 4.25 5.39
CA THR A 101 -7.84 4.97 5.69
C THR A 101 -7.21 5.52 4.43
N THR A 102 -7.07 6.83 4.36
CA THR A 102 -6.32 7.50 3.28
C THR A 102 -4.82 7.45 3.54
N ILE A 103 -4.03 7.74 2.50
CA ILE A 103 -2.57 7.82 2.66
C ILE A 103 -2.17 8.98 3.59
N ASP A 104 -2.87 10.10 3.52
CA ASP A 104 -2.65 11.25 4.41
C ASP A 104 -2.90 10.89 5.87
N ASP A 105 -4.02 10.22 6.15
CA ASP A 105 -4.37 9.77 7.51
C ASP A 105 -3.34 8.78 8.04
N TYR A 106 -2.91 7.84 7.23
CA TYR A 106 -1.90 6.87 7.58
C TYR A 106 -0.55 7.55 7.91
N LEU A 107 -0.09 8.46 7.06
CA LEU A 107 1.17 9.17 7.27
C LEU A 107 1.13 10.03 8.54
N ARG A 108 0.04 10.73 8.79
CA ARG A 108 -0.12 11.53 10.02
C ARG A 108 -0.08 10.66 11.27
N GLN A 109 -0.72 9.50 11.23
CA GLN A 109 -0.74 8.54 12.33
C GLN A 109 0.67 7.97 12.60
N GLU A 110 1.38 7.52 11.57
CA GLU A 110 2.73 6.97 11.69
C GLU A 110 3.76 8.01 12.16
N MET A 111 3.59 9.26 11.78
CA MET A 111 4.46 10.36 12.20
C MET A 111 4.08 10.96 13.57
N GLY A 112 3.08 10.40 14.27
CA GLY A 112 2.63 10.89 15.57
C GLY A 112 1.97 12.26 15.53
N LEU A 113 1.50 12.71 14.36
CA LEU A 113 0.83 14.01 14.17
C LEU A 113 -0.65 13.96 14.53
N ILE A 114 -1.22 12.77 14.70
CA ILE A 114 -2.56 12.52 15.23
C ILE A 114 -2.43 11.51 16.35
N THR A 115 -2.91 11.88 17.55
CA THR A 115 -3.06 10.94 18.65
C THR A 115 -4.27 10.06 18.34
N THR A 116 -4.04 8.77 18.08
CA THR A 116 -5.15 7.81 17.96
C THR A 116 -5.70 7.58 19.36
N THR A 117 -6.76 8.26 19.71
CA THR A 117 -7.62 7.86 20.84
C THR A 117 -8.35 6.58 20.43
N ARG A 118 -7.98 5.49 21.08
CA ARG A 118 -8.79 4.27 21.03
C ARG A 118 -10.09 4.43 21.79
#